data_a64e484fe6921651a3e355dbadb8e938
#
_entry.id   a64e484fe6921651a3e355dbadb8e938
#
_cell.length_a   1.000
_cell.length_b   1.000
_cell.length_c   1.000
_cell.angle_alpha   90.00
_cell.angle_beta   90.00
_cell.angle_gamma   90.00
#
_symmetry.space_group_name_H-M   'P 1'
#
loop_
_entity.id
_entity.type
_entity.pdbx_description
1 polymer ?
#
loop_
_entity_poly.entity_id
_entity_poly.type
_entity_poly.pdbx_seq_one_letter_code
_entity_poly.pdbx_strand_id
1 'polypeptide(L)'
;MNCVHSKNKELLTPLRAAMYNFDEKLVRLELGKLIDPDAKIKMPFPFKDLIGPQAFFTTCYASLFDAFPDLERRDWIVIGGETEEGNHWVGCGGHYSGTFVAPWLDIPATGHLAHMRFHEFFRFEEGKIIEIQALWDIPELMMQANAWPMAPSLGLEYHVPGPATLDGHVNGPWNEDQSKKSCDLVMEMLDHMKLHPSX
;
A
#
# COMPACT_ATOMS: atom_id res chain seq x y z
N MET A 1 4.17 4.30 -27.76
CA MET A 1 3.47 3.12 -27.21
C MET A 1 3.64 3.13 -25.70
N ASN A 2 2.53 3.02 -24.94
CA ASN A 2 2.66 2.91 -23.49
C ASN A 2 3.28 1.56 -23.15
N CYS A 3 4.31 1.56 -22.32
CA CYS A 3 4.92 0.30 -21.87
C CYS A 3 3.97 -0.45 -20.92
N VAL A 4 4.23 -1.72 -20.67
CA VAL A 4 3.39 -2.56 -19.82
C VAL A 4 3.27 -1.97 -18.40
N HIS A 5 4.35 -1.35 -17.89
CA HIS A 5 4.35 -0.75 -16.55
C HIS A 5 3.38 0.42 -16.46
N SER A 6 3.37 1.28 -17.49
CA SER A 6 2.43 2.40 -17.56
C SER A 6 0.98 1.91 -17.61
N LYS A 7 0.72 0.87 -18.42
CA LYS A 7 -0.62 0.28 -18.51
C LYS A 7 -1.09 -0.28 -17.15
N ASN A 8 -0.20 -1.00 -16.47
CA ASN A 8 -0.54 -1.59 -15.17
C ASN A 8 -0.82 -0.51 -14.11
N LYS A 9 -0.04 0.57 -14.11
CA LYS A 9 -0.29 1.73 -13.24
C LYS A 9 -1.67 2.34 -13.56
N GLU A 10 -2.00 2.49 -14.85
CA GLU A 10 -3.29 3.05 -15.28
C GLU A 10 -4.47 2.18 -14.82
N LEU A 11 -4.32 0.85 -14.82
CA LEU A 11 -5.36 -0.07 -14.37
C LEU A 11 -5.72 0.15 -12.90
N LEU A 12 -4.78 0.60 -12.06
CA LEU A 12 -5.05 0.89 -10.65
C LEU A 12 -5.77 2.23 -10.42
N THR A 13 -5.80 3.11 -11.42
CA THR A 13 -6.32 4.46 -11.23
C THR A 13 -7.77 4.50 -10.72
N PRO A 14 -8.72 3.72 -11.29
CA PRO A 14 -10.09 3.77 -10.77
C PRO A 14 -10.20 3.30 -9.31
N LEU A 15 -9.45 2.27 -8.93
CA LEU A 15 -9.44 1.77 -7.56
C LEU A 15 -8.88 2.83 -6.60
N ARG A 16 -7.74 3.43 -6.96
CA ARG A 16 -7.12 4.49 -6.15
C ARG A 16 -8.07 5.69 -6.00
N ALA A 17 -8.76 6.07 -7.08
CA ALA A 17 -9.75 7.16 -7.06
C ALA A 17 -10.93 6.83 -6.12
N ALA A 18 -11.43 5.59 -6.17
CA ALA A 18 -12.52 5.15 -5.29
C ALA A 18 -12.09 5.15 -3.82
N MET A 19 -10.81 4.91 -3.55
CA MET A 19 -10.26 4.89 -2.18
C MET A 19 -9.82 6.26 -1.67
N TYR A 20 -9.60 7.23 -2.57
CA TYR A 20 -9.17 8.57 -2.19
C TYR A 20 -10.19 9.26 -1.29
N ASN A 21 -11.46 9.08 -1.61
CA ASN A 21 -12.58 9.51 -0.77
C ASN A 21 -13.47 8.26 -0.68
N PHE A 22 -13.19 7.42 0.29
CA PHE A 22 -13.57 6.00 0.29
C PHE A 22 -15.06 5.79 0.03
N ASP A 23 -15.38 5.28 -1.15
CA ASP A 23 -16.73 4.87 -1.52
C ASP A 23 -16.78 3.35 -1.52
N GLU A 24 -17.43 2.78 -0.52
CA GLU A 24 -17.50 1.34 -0.30
C GLU A 24 -17.96 0.58 -1.54
N LYS A 25 -18.99 1.09 -2.22
CA LYS A 25 -19.56 0.40 -3.38
C LYS A 25 -18.61 0.42 -4.56
N LEU A 26 -17.98 1.57 -4.80
CA LEU A 26 -16.98 1.70 -5.88
C LEU A 26 -15.73 0.89 -5.57
N VAL A 27 -15.24 0.92 -4.33
CA VAL A 27 -14.06 0.13 -3.95
C VAL A 27 -14.32 -1.35 -4.18
N ARG A 28 -15.47 -1.86 -3.70
CA ARG A 28 -15.85 -3.27 -3.89
C ARG A 28 -15.92 -3.63 -5.38
N LEU A 29 -16.53 -2.74 -6.18
CA LEU A 29 -16.67 -2.94 -7.62
C LEU A 29 -15.31 -2.99 -8.31
N GLU A 30 -14.44 -2.02 -8.01
CA GLU A 30 -13.13 -1.93 -8.67
C GLU A 30 -12.20 -3.07 -8.25
N LEU A 31 -12.25 -3.49 -6.98
CA LEU A 31 -11.52 -4.68 -6.54
C LEU A 31 -11.98 -5.93 -7.33
N GLY A 32 -13.31 -6.09 -7.47
CA GLY A 32 -13.88 -7.23 -8.21
C GLY A 32 -13.55 -7.23 -9.69
N LYS A 33 -13.39 -6.04 -10.30
CA LYS A 33 -12.98 -5.94 -11.71
C LYS A 33 -11.50 -6.27 -11.89
N LEU A 34 -10.67 -5.84 -10.97
CA LEU A 34 -9.23 -5.79 -11.15
C LEU A 34 -8.51 -7.04 -10.62
N ILE A 35 -9.01 -7.59 -9.52
CA ILE A 35 -8.36 -8.72 -8.85
C ILE A 35 -8.94 -10.05 -9.36
N ASP A 36 -8.06 -10.97 -9.70
CA ASP A 36 -8.45 -12.32 -10.10
C ASP A 36 -9.13 -13.03 -8.92
N PRO A 37 -10.21 -13.81 -9.16
CA PRO A 37 -10.89 -14.52 -8.07
C PRO A 37 -9.98 -15.43 -7.23
N ASP A 38 -8.92 -15.95 -7.82
CA ASP A 38 -7.97 -16.85 -7.15
C ASP A 38 -6.68 -16.12 -6.72
N ALA A 39 -6.66 -14.78 -6.80
CA ALA A 39 -5.48 -13.99 -6.43
C ALA A 39 -5.07 -14.23 -4.99
N LYS A 40 -3.78 -14.39 -4.77
CA LYS A 40 -3.20 -14.59 -3.43
C LYS A 40 -2.91 -13.23 -2.80
N ILE A 41 -3.42 -13.01 -1.60
CA ILE A 41 -3.26 -11.72 -0.91
C ILE A 41 -2.57 -11.95 0.43
N LYS A 42 -1.38 -11.39 0.57
CA LYS A 42 -0.54 -11.49 1.76
C LYS A 42 -0.60 -10.18 2.52
N MET A 43 -1.23 -10.21 3.67
CA MET A 43 -1.41 -9.03 4.54
C MET A 43 -0.54 -9.17 5.79
N PRO A 44 -0.21 -8.05 6.46
CA PRO A 44 0.53 -8.13 7.72
C PRO A 44 -0.33 -8.73 8.83
N PHE A 45 0.33 -9.22 9.88
CA PHE A 45 -0.37 -9.64 11.10
C PHE A 45 -1.24 -8.48 11.62
N PRO A 46 -2.47 -8.72 12.14
CA PRO A 46 -3.03 -10.04 12.47
C PRO A 46 -3.86 -10.68 11.34
N PHE A 47 -3.85 -10.12 10.15
CA PHE A 47 -4.56 -10.72 9.04
C PHE A 47 -3.87 -12.03 8.64
N LYS A 48 -4.65 -12.95 8.10
CA LYS A 48 -4.13 -14.19 7.50
C LYS A 48 -4.06 -13.99 5.98
N ASP A 49 -3.42 -14.93 5.31
CA ASP A 49 -3.44 -14.94 3.84
C ASP A 49 -4.89 -15.08 3.36
N LEU A 50 -5.23 -14.32 2.33
CA LEU A 50 -6.58 -14.26 1.78
C LEU A 50 -6.56 -14.65 0.32
N ILE A 51 -7.72 -15.04 -0.21
CA ILE A 51 -7.88 -15.38 -1.62
C ILE A 51 -9.03 -14.52 -2.20
N GLY A 52 -8.71 -13.79 -3.24
CA GLY A 52 -9.68 -13.08 -4.06
C GLY A 52 -10.19 -11.75 -3.50
N PRO A 53 -10.88 -10.98 -4.33
CA PRO A 53 -11.28 -9.62 -3.98
C PRO A 53 -12.32 -9.54 -2.86
N GLN A 54 -13.22 -10.51 -2.78
CA GLN A 54 -14.29 -10.49 -1.76
C GLN A 54 -13.69 -10.63 -0.37
N ALA A 55 -12.77 -11.62 -0.18
CA ALA A 55 -12.11 -11.81 1.11
C ALA A 55 -11.28 -10.58 1.49
N PHE A 56 -10.57 -10.00 0.51
CA PHE A 56 -9.77 -8.80 0.74
C PHE A 56 -10.65 -7.65 1.23
N PHE A 57 -11.76 -7.40 0.52
CA PHE A 57 -12.67 -6.34 0.91
C PHE A 57 -13.25 -6.57 2.31
N THR A 58 -13.86 -7.74 2.54
CA THR A 58 -14.61 -7.97 3.79
C THR A 58 -13.72 -8.05 5.02
N THR A 59 -12.52 -8.61 4.85
CA THR A 59 -11.61 -8.81 6.00
C THR A 59 -10.82 -7.53 6.31
N CYS A 60 -10.41 -6.80 5.29
CA CYS A 60 -9.49 -5.66 5.48
C CYS A 60 -10.21 -4.32 5.38
N TYR A 61 -10.82 -4.03 4.23
CA TYR A 61 -11.34 -2.69 3.98
C TYR A 61 -12.65 -2.39 4.71
N ALA A 62 -13.56 -3.37 4.79
CA ALA A 62 -14.84 -3.14 5.48
C ALA A 62 -14.60 -2.80 6.95
N SER A 63 -13.76 -3.59 7.64
CA SER A 63 -13.45 -3.34 9.04
C SER A 63 -12.73 -2.00 9.27
N LEU A 64 -11.84 -1.65 8.33
CA LEU A 64 -11.12 -0.37 8.41
C LEU A 64 -12.09 0.80 8.21
N PHE A 65 -13.01 0.68 7.24
CA PHE A 65 -14.00 1.72 6.97
C PHE A 65 -14.99 1.88 8.13
N ASP A 66 -15.38 0.78 8.78
CA ASP A 66 -16.22 0.85 9.99
C ASP A 66 -15.55 1.68 11.09
N ALA A 67 -14.22 1.56 11.20
CA ALA A 67 -13.46 2.29 12.20
C ALA A 67 -13.18 3.75 11.80
N PHE A 68 -13.13 4.02 10.49
CA PHE A 68 -12.81 5.33 9.92
C PHE A 68 -13.86 5.69 8.86
N PRO A 69 -15.04 6.23 9.25
CA PRO A 69 -16.11 6.50 8.28
C PRO A 69 -15.77 7.55 7.22
N ASP A 70 -14.77 8.37 7.48
CA ASP A 70 -14.25 9.38 6.55
C ASP A 70 -12.89 8.96 5.98
N LEU A 71 -12.68 7.66 5.80
CA LEU A 71 -11.41 7.09 5.36
C LEU A 71 -10.96 7.69 4.03
N GLU A 72 -9.69 8.08 3.97
CA GLU A 72 -9.03 8.54 2.75
C GLU A 72 -7.77 7.71 2.51
N ARG A 73 -7.53 7.35 1.26
CA ARG A 73 -6.25 6.80 0.83
C ARG A 73 -5.48 7.89 0.08
N ARG A 74 -4.28 8.18 0.54
CA ARG A 74 -3.38 9.17 -0.08
C ARG A 74 -2.12 8.47 -0.55
N ASP A 75 -2.05 8.20 -1.86
CA ASP A 75 -0.83 7.66 -2.47
C ASP A 75 0.19 8.78 -2.69
N TRP A 76 1.45 8.52 -2.37
CA TRP A 76 2.56 9.44 -2.64
C TRP A 76 3.37 8.95 -3.84
N ILE A 77 3.47 7.64 -3.99
CA ILE A 77 4.31 6.98 -4.98
C ILE A 77 3.48 5.87 -5.62
N VAL A 78 3.55 5.78 -6.94
CA VAL A 78 3.02 4.66 -7.72
C VAL A 78 4.09 4.33 -8.76
N ILE A 79 4.79 3.21 -8.57
CA ILE A 79 5.88 2.79 -9.45
C ILE A 79 5.56 1.44 -10.07
N GLY A 80 5.98 1.24 -11.32
CA GLY A 80 5.83 -0.04 -12.01
C GLY A 80 7.19 -0.60 -12.35
N GLY A 81 7.30 -1.92 -12.32
CA GLY A 81 8.55 -2.59 -12.64
C GLY A 81 8.38 -4.07 -12.88
N GLU A 82 9.51 -4.70 -13.17
CA GLU A 82 9.58 -6.12 -13.49
C GLU A 82 10.66 -6.77 -12.64
N THR A 83 10.39 -7.98 -12.14
CA THR A 83 11.41 -8.76 -11.42
C THR A 83 12.31 -9.50 -12.41
N GLU A 84 13.40 -10.07 -11.92
CA GLU A 84 14.33 -10.87 -12.73
C GLU A 84 13.64 -12.06 -13.40
N GLU A 85 12.54 -12.55 -12.79
CA GLU A 85 11.75 -13.66 -13.34
C GLU A 85 10.71 -13.21 -14.37
N GLY A 86 10.66 -11.91 -14.69
CA GLY A 86 9.71 -11.37 -15.65
C GLY A 86 8.31 -11.10 -15.11
N ASN A 87 8.16 -11.06 -13.79
CA ASN A 87 6.86 -10.73 -13.18
C ASN A 87 6.66 -9.22 -13.12
N HIS A 88 5.50 -8.75 -13.54
CA HIS A 88 5.18 -7.32 -13.58
C HIS A 88 4.46 -6.89 -12.29
N TRP A 89 5.03 -5.89 -11.62
CA TRP A 89 4.50 -5.39 -10.35
C TRP A 89 4.22 -3.88 -10.42
N VAL A 90 3.23 -3.45 -9.66
CA VAL A 90 3.04 -2.02 -9.35
C VAL A 90 3.08 -1.88 -7.84
N GLY A 91 3.95 -0.99 -7.36
CA GLY A 91 4.07 -0.68 -5.94
C GLY A 91 3.45 0.69 -5.65
N CYS A 92 2.65 0.74 -4.60
CA CYS A 92 2.02 1.97 -4.10
C CYS A 92 2.46 2.20 -2.66
N GLY A 93 2.78 3.45 -2.34
CA GLY A 93 3.08 3.84 -0.96
C GLY A 93 2.33 5.12 -0.61
N GLY A 94 1.86 5.19 0.61
CA GLY A 94 1.08 6.33 1.05
C GLY A 94 0.55 6.19 2.46
N HIS A 95 -0.56 6.87 2.74
CA HIS A 95 -1.25 6.77 4.03
C HIS A 95 -2.75 6.55 3.83
N TYR A 96 -3.33 5.74 4.72
CA TYR A 96 -4.75 5.77 5.05
C TYR A 96 -4.90 6.76 6.19
N SER A 97 -5.92 7.61 6.13
CA SER A 97 -6.19 8.62 7.16
C SER A 97 -7.69 8.78 7.35
N GLY A 98 -8.10 9.19 8.54
CA GLY A 98 -9.49 9.46 8.86
C GLY A 98 -9.70 9.67 10.35
N THR A 99 -10.93 9.91 10.74
CA THR A 99 -11.31 10.04 12.14
C THR A 99 -11.54 8.65 12.73
N PHE A 100 -10.71 8.24 13.68
CA PHE A 100 -10.72 6.90 14.27
C PHE A 100 -11.79 6.83 15.37
N VAL A 101 -13.00 6.40 15.00
CA VAL A 101 -14.19 6.49 15.86
C VAL A 101 -14.62 5.19 16.51
N ALA A 102 -14.16 4.03 16.01
CA ALA A 102 -14.53 2.74 16.59
C ALA A 102 -13.28 1.84 16.66
N PRO A 103 -13.21 0.93 17.65
CA PRO A 103 -12.03 0.08 17.77
C PRO A 103 -11.77 -0.76 16.50
N TRP A 104 -10.50 -0.95 16.16
CA TRP A 104 -10.09 -1.75 15.00
C TRP A 104 -8.94 -2.66 15.39
N LEU A 105 -9.06 -3.96 15.13
CA LEU A 105 -8.05 -4.99 15.51
C LEU A 105 -7.69 -4.90 17.00
N ASP A 106 -8.69 -4.65 17.85
CA ASP A 106 -8.53 -4.45 19.29
C ASP A 106 -7.75 -3.18 19.68
N ILE A 107 -7.43 -2.31 18.73
CA ILE A 107 -6.83 -1.00 18.98
C ILE A 107 -7.97 -0.04 19.38
N PRO A 108 -7.89 0.62 20.52
CA PRO A 108 -8.98 1.53 20.94
C PRO A 108 -9.06 2.77 20.05
N ALA A 109 -10.28 3.22 19.78
CA ALA A 109 -10.50 4.44 18.99
C ALA A 109 -9.94 5.67 19.71
N THR A 110 -9.34 6.58 18.95
CA THR A 110 -8.82 7.84 19.51
C THR A 110 -9.88 8.93 19.56
N GLY A 111 -10.91 8.85 18.74
CA GLY A 111 -11.93 9.87 18.61
C GLY A 111 -11.50 11.07 17.77
N HIS A 112 -10.32 11.04 17.18
CA HIS A 112 -9.83 12.14 16.34
C HIS A 112 -9.02 11.61 15.17
N LEU A 113 -8.47 12.50 14.35
CA LEU A 113 -7.72 12.15 13.15
C LEU A 113 -6.57 11.20 13.48
N ALA A 114 -6.47 10.13 12.74
CA ALA A 114 -5.37 9.18 12.82
C ALA A 114 -4.94 8.79 11.41
N HIS A 115 -3.76 8.22 11.33
CA HIS A 115 -3.16 7.83 10.04
C HIS A 115 -2.40 6.52 10.18
N MET A 116 -2.28 5.82 9.04
CA MET A 116 -1.56 4.55 8.97
C MET A 116 -0.85 4.46 7.62
N ARG A 117 0.47 4.37 7.64
CA ARG A 117 1.29 4.22 6.45
C ARG A 117 1.00 2.87 5.79
N PHE A 118 1.07 2.83 4.47
CA PHE A 118 0.95 1.56 3.75
C PHE A 118 1.98 1.48 2.63
N HIS A 119 2.35 0.23 2.31
CA HIS A 119 3.06 -0.14 1.10
C HIS A 119 2.34 -1.36 0.55
N GLU A 120 1.88 -1.26 -0.69
CA GLU A 120 1.10 -2.31 -1.33
C GLU A 120 1.67 -2.60 -2.71
N PHE A 121 1.89 -3.88 -3.00
CA PHE A 121 2.49 -4.35 -4.24
C PHE A 121 1.50 -5.28 -4.92
N PHE A 122 1.23 -5.01 -6.19
CA PHE A 122 0.24 -5.69 -6.99
C PHE A 122 0.93 -6.36 -8.18
N ARG A 123 0.88 -7.70 -8.26
CA ARG A 123 1.43 -8.43 -9.39
C ARG A 123 0.37 -8.58 -10.46
N PHE A 124 0.69 -8.16 -11.66
CA PHE A 124 -0.23 -8.16 -12.81
C PHE A 124 0.11 -9.27 -13.79
N GLU A 125 -0.94 -9.92 -14.29
CA GLU A 125 -0.86 -10.87 -15.38
C GLU A 125 -2.11 -10.68 -16.25
N GLU A 126 -1.92 -10.45 -17.55
CA GLU A 126 -3.01 -10.23 -18.52
C GLU A 126 -4.05 -9.19 -18.06
N GLY A 127 -3.59 -8.11 -17.39
CA GLY A 127 -4.48 -7.02 -16.97
C GLY A 127 -5.25 -7.29 -15.68
N LYS A 128 -4.95 -8.39 -14.99
CA LYS A 128 -5.54 -8.73 -13.70
C LYS A 128 -4.46 -8.78 -12.62
N ILE A 129 -4.84 -8.47 -11.40
CA ILE A 129 -3.98 -8.66 -10.24
C ILE A 129 -4.12 -10.11 -9.79
N ILE A 130 -3.02 -10.85 -9.78
CA ILE A 130 -2.98 -12.26 -9.38
C ILE A 130 -2.28 -12.48 -8.03
N GLU A 131 -1.59 -11.46 -7.53
CA GLU A 131 -0.98 -11.50 -6.21
C GLU A 131 -0.92 -10.09 -5.64
N ILE A 132 -1.18 -9.97 -4.32
CA ILE A 132 -1.00 -8.73 -3.57
C ILE A 132 -0.11 -9.03 -2.38
N GLN A 133 0.87 -8.16 -2.14
CA GLN A 133 1.67 -8.18 -0.92
C GLN A 133 1.54 -6.79 -0.30
N ALA A 134 1.04 -6.72 0.93
CA ALA A 134 0.78 -5.45 1.58
C ALA A 134 1.44 -5.38 2.95
N LEU A 135 1.87 -4.20 3.30
CA LEU A 135 2.35 -3.87 4.63
C LEU A 135 1.61 -2.61 5.07
N TRP A 136 0.77 -2.76 6.07
CA TRP A 136 0.07 -1.66 6.72
C TRP A 136 0.76 -1.42 8.07
N ASP A 137 1.11 -0.17 8.36
CA ASP A 137 1.84 0.18 9.58
C ASP A 137 0.87 0.24 10.77
N ILE A 138 0.35 -0.94 11.13
CA ILE A 138 -0.56 -1.08 12.27
C ILE A 138 0.09 -0.56 13.57
N PRO A 139 1.40 -0.82 13.81
CA PRO A 139 2.07 -0.22 14.98
C PRO A 139 1.98 1.31 15.04
N GLU A 140 2.04 1.99 13.88
CA GLU A 140 1.88 3.45 13.83
C GLU A 140 0.52 3.88 14.40
N LEU A 141 -0.54 3.14 14.06
CA LEU A 141 -1.88 3.41 14.60
C LEU A 141 -1.96 3.07 16.11
N MET A 142 -1.34 1.95 16.51
CA MET A 142 -1.27 1.56 17.93
C MET A 142 -0.61 2.64 18.78
N MET A 143 0.47 3.24 18.27
CA MET A 143 1.18 4.31 18.99
C MET A 143 0.29 5.54 19.14
N GLN A 144 -0.44 5.93 18.10
CA GLN A 144 -1.38 7.06 18.16
C GLN A 144 -2.51 6.83 19.17
N ALA A 145 -2.92 5.56 19.34
CA ALA A 145 -3.98 5.17 20.27
C ALA A 145 -3.47 4.88 21.70
N ASN A 146 -2.17 5.08 21.96
CA ASN A 146 -1.52 4.72 23.22
C ASN A 146 -1.70 3.23 23.57
N ALA A 147 -1.74 2.39 22.54
CA ALA A 147 -1.93 0.93 22.66
C ALA A 147 -0.70 0.13 22.27
N TRP A 148 0.44 0.80 22.03
CA TRP A 148 1.70 0.14 21.71
C TRP A 148 2.28 -0.52 22.96
N PRO A 149 2.48 -1.85 22.99
CA PRO A 149 2.84 -2.55 24.23
C PRO A 149 4.33 -2.50 24.59
N MET A 150 5.15 -1.93 23.73
CA MET A 150 6.59 -1.92 23.90
C MET A 150 7.07 -0.53 24.32
N ALA A 151 8.36 -0.41 24.62
CA ALA A 151 8.98 0.85 24.96
C ALA A 151 8.80 1.87 23.81
N PRO A 152 8.70 3.16 24.12
CA PRO A 152 8.61 4.16 23.05
C PRO A 152 9.77 4.09 22.09
N SER A 153 9.54 4.50 20.85
CA SER A 153 10.58 4.61 19.84
C SER A 153 11.71 5.52 20.32
N LEU A 154 12.94 5.17 19.97
CA LEU A 154 14.08 6.05 20.22
C LEU A 154 14.12 7.24 19.27
N GLY A 155 13.39 7.17 18.17
CA GLY A 155 13.25 8.25 17.22
C GLY A 155 11.99 9.08 17.44
N LEU A 156 11.80 10.05 16.58
CA LEU A 156 10.59 10.87 16.56
C LEU A 156 9.54 10.23 15.66
N GLU A 157 8.40 9.91 16.22
CA GLU A 157 7.27 9.35 15.46
C GLU A 157 6.28 10.47 15.15
N TYR A 158 6.00 10.69 13.88
CA TYR A 158 5.04 11.73 13.47
C TYR A 158 4.57 11.45 12.05
N HIS A 159 3.46 12.07 11.67
CA HIS A 159 2.94 11.96 10.31
C HIS A 159 3.86 12.72 9.36
N VAL A 160 4.47 11.99 8.43
CA VAL A 160 5.29 12.61 7.37
C VAL A 160 4.39 12.76 6.14
N PRO A 161 3.99 13.99 5.81
CA PRO A 161 3.12 14.17 4.65
C PRO A 161 3.86 13.86 3.35
N GLY A 162 3.12 13.41 2.36
CA GLY A 162 3.67 13.20 1.03
C GLY A 162 4.03 14.53 0.37
N PRO A 163 4.85 14.49 -0.69
CA PRO A 163 5.22 15.72 -1.40
C PRO A 163 3.99 16.38 -2.04
N ALA A 164 3.91 17.71 -1.93
CA ALA A 164 2.78 18.47 -2.46
C ALA A 164 2.64 18.33 -3.98
N THR A 165 3.74 18.10 -4.67
CA THR A 165 3.74 17.93 -6.13
C THR A 165 3.09 16.64 -6.60
N LEU A 166 3.07 15.60 -5.76
CA LEU A 166 2.57 14.25 -6.09
C LEU A 166 3.17 13.70 -7.41
N ASP A 167 4.37 14.13 -7.75
CA ASP A 167 5.03 13.67 -8.98
C ASP A 167 5.49 12.22 -8.92
N GLY A 168 5.46 11.60 -7.75
CA GLY A 168 5.64 10.16 -7.60
C GLY A 168 4.55 9.31 -8.27
N HIS A 169 3.44 9.93 -8.70
CA HIS A 169 2.37 9.26 -9.47
C HIS A 169 2.55 9.41 -10.99
N VAL A 170 3.43 10.30 -11.43
CA VAL A 170 3.51 10.67 -12.85
C VAL A 170 3.82 9.46 -13.71
N ASN A 171 3.07 9.31 -14.78
CA ASN A 171 3.22 8.20 -15.72
C ASN A 171 3.85 8.73 -17.01
N GLY A 172 5.09 9.19 -16.90
CA GLY A 172 5.86 9.72 -18.03
C GLY A 172 6.36 8.62 -18.96
N PRO A 173 7.07 9.01 -20.02
CA PRO A 173 7.66 8.03 -20.93
C PRO A 173 8.63 7.10 -20.17
N TRP A 174 8.52 5.81 -20.46
CA TRP A 174 9.41 4.81 -19.86
C TRP A 174 10.83 5.01 -20.40
N ASN A 175 11.81 5.02 -19.51
CA ASN A 175 13.23 5.10 -19.86
C ASN A 175 13.95 3.90 -19.23
N GLU A 176 14.25 2.92 -20.06
CA GLU A 176 14.85 1.66 -19.64
C GLU A 176 16.21 1.87 -18.95
N ASP A 177 17.06 2.72 -19.53
CA ASP A 177 18.39 2.98 -18.96
C ASP A 177 18.33 3.61 -17.58
N GLN A 178 17.43 4.58 -17.40
CA GLN A 178 17.27 5.24 -16.09
C GLN A 178 16.65 4.28 -15.08
N SER A 179 15.69 3.48 -15.51
CA SER A 179 15.05 2.47 -14.66
C SER A 179 16.11 1.48 -14.14
N LYS A 180 16.95 0.97 -15.06
CA LYS A 180 18.02 0.05 -14.68
C LYS A 180 19.02 0.68 -13.71
N LYS A 181 19.47 1.90 -13.98
CA LYS A 181 20.40 2.61 -13.08
C LYS A 181 19.82 2.79 -11.69
N SER A 182 18.53 3.14 -11.59
CA SER A 182 17.86 3.29 -10.30
C SER A 182 17.79 1.96 -9.55
N CYS A 183 17.44 0.90 -10.26
CA CYS A 183 17.38 -0.44 -9.68
C CYS A 183 18.76 -0.89 -9.18
N ASP A 184 19.78 -0.74 -10.02
CA ASP A 184 21.17 -1.12 -9.67
C ASP A 184 21.63 -0.36 -8.41
N LEU A 185 21.33 0.93 -8.32
CA LEU A 185 21.70 1.74 -7.16
C LEU A 185 21.01 1.27 -5.87
N VAL A 186 19.72 0.95 -5.96
CA VAL A 186 18.95 0.43 -4.81
C VAL A 186 19.52 -0.92 -4.38
N MET A 187 19.83 -1.80 -5.33
CA MET A 187 20.38 -3.12 -5.03
C MET A 187 21.75 -2.99 -4.37
N GLU A 188 22.61 -2.09 -4.87
CA GLU A 188 23.90 -1.79 -4.26
C GLU A 188 23.74 -1.29 -2.81
N MET A 189 22.79 -0.38 -2.59
CA MET A 189 22.50 0.13 -1.24
C MET A 189 22.08 -1.03 -0.30
N LEU A 190 21.16 -1.91 -0.77
CA LEU A 190 20.69 -3.04 0.04
C LEU A 190 21.82 -4.01 0.36
N ASP A 191 22.72 -4.26 -0.59
CA ASP A 191 23.88 -5.13 -0.36
C ASP A 191 24.82 -4.54 0.69
N HIS A 192 25.06 -3.24 0.66
CA HIS A 192 25.85 -2.58 1.69
C HIS A 192 25.19 -2.65 3.08
N MET A 193 23.87 -2.60 3.13
CA MET A 193 23.13 -2.72 4.40
C MET A 193 23.24 -4.11 5.04
N LYS A 194 23.58 -5.14 4.26
CA LYS A 194 23.80 -6.50 4.78
C LYS A 194 25.17 -6.61 5.50
N LEU A 195 26.07 -5.67 5.26
CA LEU A 195 27.40 -5.71 5.83
C LEU A 195 27.38 -5.14 7.25
N HIS A 196 27.10 -5.97 8.23
CA HIS A 196 27.17 -5.57 9.63
C HIS A 196 28.63 -5.35 10.03
N PRO A 197 28.97 -4.23 10.69
CA PRO A 197 30.26 -4.12 11.32
C PRO A 197 30.37 -5.21 12.40
N SER A 198 31.44 -6.03 12.26
CA SER A 198 31.75 -6.99 13.32
C SER A 198 32.14 -6.20 14.56
N UNK A 199 31.35 -6.40 15.26
CA UNK A 199 31.53 -5.75 16.38
C UNK A 199 32.44 -5.92 17.16
#